data_bf4b6a63a434b299ba5f653997a4a0e4
#
_entry.id   bf4b6a63a434b299ba5f653997a4a0e4
#
_cell.length_a   1.000
_cell.length_b   1.000
_cell.length_c   1.000
_cell.angle_alpha   90.00
_cell.angle_beta   90.00
_cell.angle_gamma   90.00
#
_symmetry.space_group_name_H-M   'P 1'
#
loop_
_entity.id
_entity.type
_entity.pdbx_description
1 polymer ?
#
loop_
_entity_poly.entity_id
_entity_poly.type
_entity_poly.pdbx_seq_one_letter_code
_entity_poly.pdbx_strand_id
1 'polypeptide(L)'
;MTTILGIEKPRIGVAGLNPHSGEHGLFGREEINEILPAIQEAQAEGIDADGPVPPDTVFSKARGGWYDIVVAMYHDQGHIPLKLVGFVYNQDAGKWDAVAGVNITLGLPIIRVSVDHGTAFDQAGKGTASPLSLVNAVDYAIRLAESRKGGVV
;
A
#
# COMPACT_ATOMS: atom_id res chain seq x y z
N MET A 1 -3.30 -4.05 -12.51
CA MET A 1 -2.51 -4.34 -11.29
C MET A 1 -1.80 -5.68 -11.37
N THR A 2 -2.39 -6.71 -11.92
CA THR A 2 -1.78 -8.02 -12.22
C THR A 2 -0.40 -7.92 -12.86
N THR A 3 -0.26 -7.00 -13.80
CA THR A 3 0.96 -6.77 -14.57
C THR A 3 2.12 -6.16 -13.79
N ILE A 4 1.84 -5.39 -12.76
CA ILE A 4 2.88 -4.66 -12.00
C ILE A 4 3.54 -5.56 -10.95
N LEU A 5 2.73 -6.40 -10.28
CA LEU A 5 3.19 -7.28 -9.21
C LEU A 5 3.57 -8.68 -9.71
N GLY A 6 3.26 -9.00 -10.98
CA GLY A 6 3.45 -10.35 -11.53
C GLY A 6 2.53 -11.40 -10.91
N ILE A 7 1.45 -10.98 -10.22
CA ILE A 7 0.45 -11.86 -9.63
C ILE A 7 -0.74 -11.91 -10.57
N GLU A 8 -1.03 -13.08 -11.11
CA GLU A 8 -2.07 -13.25 -12.14
C GLU A 8 -3.49 -12.94 -11.61
N LYS A 9 -3.78 -13.36 -10.38
CA LYS A 9 -5.04 -13.09 -9.68
C LYS A 9 -4.76 -12.61 -8.26
N PRO A 10 -4.48 -11.33 -8.04
CA PRO A 10 -4.19 -10.81 -6.71
C PRO A 10 -5.44 -10.84 -5.85
N ARG A 11 -5.30 -11.32 -4.62
CA ARG A 11 -6.33 -11.27 -3.58
C ARG A 11 -6.28 -9.89 -2.93
N ILE A 12 -7.39 -9.17 -2.97
CA ILE A 12 -7.45 -7.78 -2.53
C ILE A 12 -8.28 -7.69 -1.26
N GLY A 13 -7.68 -7.30 -0.14
CA GLY A 13 -8.39 -6.96 1.08
C GLY A 13 -8.83 -5.51 1.05
N VAL A 14 -10.12 -5.24 1.16
CA VAL A 14 -10.66 -3.87 1.24
C VAL A 14 -10.96 -3.54 2.69
N ALA A 15 -10.25 -2.57 3.26
CA ALA A 15 -10.47 -2.13 4.63
C ALA A 15 -11.84 -1.45 4.79
N GLY A 16 -12.47 -1.60 5.95
CA GLY A 16 -13.55 -0.71 6.35
C GLY A 16 -13.03 0.69 6.68
N LEU A 17 -13.91 1.67 6.64
CA LEU A 17 -13.63 3.04 7.09
C LEU A 17 -13.78 3.16 8.61
N ASN A 18 -14.88 2.59 9.12
CA ASN A 18 -15.28 2.70 10.52
C ASN A 18 -14.73 1.53 11.37
N PRO A 19 -14.63 1.70 12.69
CA PRO A 19 -14.27 0.61 13.60
C PRO A 19 -15.15 -0.63 13.35
N HIS A 20 -14.53 -1.82 13.38
CA HIS A 20 -15.19 -3.12 13.17
C HIS A 20 -16.02 -3.18 11.87
N SER A 21 -15.60 -2.44 10.83
CA SER A 21 -16.34 -2.31 9.56
C SER A 21 -17.80 -1.82 9.76
N GLY A 22 -17.98 -0.87 10.67
CA GLY A 22 -19.25 -0.19 10.90
C GLY A 22 -20.28 -0.95 11.75
N GLU A 23 -20.04 -2.21 12.14
CA GLU A 23 -20.97 -3.06 12.92
C GLU A 23 -22.45 -2.90 12.48
N HIS A 24 -22.73 -3.23 11.21
CA HIS A 24 -24.06 -3.10 10.62
C HIS A 24 -24.67 -1.69 10.67
N GLY A 25 -23.80 -0.68 10.69
CA GLY A 25 -24.19 0.74 10.68
C GLY A 25 -24.24 1.39 12.07
N LEU A 26 -23.74 0.72 13.10
CA LEU A 26 -23.67 1.28 14.45
C LEU A 26 -22.63 2.43 14.53
N PHE A 27 -21.49 2.27 13.85
CA PHE A 27 -20.39 3.25 13.86
C PHE A 27 -20.32 4.10 12.58
N GLY A 28 -21.26 3.95 11.67
CA GLY A 28 -21.30 4.61 10.38
C GLY A 28 -21.92 3.70 9.34
N ARG A 29 -22.32 4.25 8.23
CA ARG A 29 -23.01 3.50 7.15
C ARG A 29 -22.21 3.46 5.85
N GLU A 30 -20.99 3.96 5.84
CA GLU A 30 -20.14 4.05 4.66
C GLU A 30 -19.82 2.66 4.10
N GLU A 31 -19.65 1.68 4.99
CA GLU A 31 -19.45 0.28 4.58
C GLU A 31 -20.64 -0.27 3.82
N ILE A 32 -21.87 0.06 4.27
CA ILE A 32 -23.11 -0.44 3.68
C ILE A 32 -23.44 0.31 2.38
N ASN A 33 -23.28 1.64 2.41
CA ASN A 33 -23.77 2.49 1.33
C ASN A 33 -22.79 2.64 0.18
N GLU A 34 -21.47 2.52 0.44
CA GLU A 34 -20.41 2.85 -0.52
C GLU A 34 -19.42 1.69 -0.70
N ILE A 35 -18.80 1.19 0.39
CA ILE A 35 -17.68 0.25 0.28
C ILE A 35 -18.15 -1.13 -0.21
N LEU A 36 -19.20 -1.67 0.40
CA LEU A 36 -19.72 -2.99 0.00
C LEU A 36 -20.25 -3.00 -1.44
N PRO A 37 -21.03 -2.01 -1.90
CA PRO A 37 -21.41 -1.92 -3.31
C PRO A 37 -20.21 -1.88 -4.25
N ALA A 38 -19.17 -1.08 -3.95
CA ALA A 38 -17.96 -1.01 -4.78
C ALA A 38 -17.21 -2.35 -4.84
N ILE A 39 -17.15 -3.09 -3.73
CA ILE A 39 -16.59 -4.45 -3.70
C ILE A 39 -17.39 -5.39 -4.60
N GLN A 40 -18.73 -5.33 -4.54
CA GLN A 40 -19.60 -6.17 -5.35
C GLN A 40 -19.45 -5.86 -6.85
N GLU A 41 -19.31 -4.60 -7.23
CA GLU A 41 -19.01 -4.19 -8.61
C GLU A 41 -17.66 -4.75 -9.07
N ALA A 42 -16.61 -4.61 -8.25
CA ALA A 42 -15.29 -5.16 -8.55
C ALA A 42 -15.32 -6.70 -8.72
N GLN A 43 -16.07 -7.40 -7.86
CA GLN A 43 -16.27 -8.85 -7.97
C GLN A 43 -17.02 -9.24 -9.27
N ALA A 44 -18.00 -8.45 -9.68
CA ALA A 44 -18.72 -8.66 -10.94
C ALA A 44 -17.81 -8.48 -12.17
N GLU A 45 -16.77 -7.66 -12.05
CA GLU A 45 -15.71 -7.50 -13.07
C GLU A 45 -14.65 -8.61 -13.00
N GLY A 46 -14.77 -9.57 -12.09
CA GLY A 46 -13.83 -10.70 -11.93
C GLY A 46 -12.61 -10.38 -11.06
N ILE A 47 -12.64 -9.28 -10.30
CA ILE A 47 -11.61 -8.92 -9.34
C ILE A 47 -11.85 -9.67 -8.02
N ASP A 48 -10.80 -10.33 -7.50
CA ASP A 48 -10.87 -11.06 -6.21
C ASP A 48 -10.71 -10.05 -5.04
N ALA A 49 -11.79 -9.33 -4.77
CA ALA A 49 -11.90 -8.36 -3.69
C ALA A 49 -12.72 -8.93 -2.52
N ASP A 50 -12.16 -8.88 -1.32
CA ASP A 50 -12.79 -9.31 -0.06
C ASP A 50 -12.92 -8.13 0.89
N GLY A 51 -14.07 -8.01 1.55
CA GLY A 51 -14.33 -6.94 2.51
C GLY A 51 -15.80 -6.53 2.61
N PRO A 52 -16.09 -5.43 3.32
CA PRO A 52 -15.15 -4.63 4.09
C PRO A 52 -14.56 -5.38 5.30
N VAL A 53 -13.24 -5.46 5.37
CA VAL A 53 -12.52 -6.13 6.47
C VAL A 53 -12.26 -5.13 7.59
N PRO A 54 -12.44 -5.49 8.88
CA PRO A 54 -12.10 -4.61 9.99
C PRO A 54 -10.68 -4.01 9.86
N PRO A 55 -10.53 -2.67 9.93
CA PRO A 55 -9.27 -2.00 9.63
C PRO A 55 -8.13 -2.34 10.60
N ASP A 56 -8.46 -2.74 11.82
CA ASP A 56 -7.51 -3.18 12.84
C ASP A 56 -6.88 -4.55 12.55
N THR A 57 -7.50 -5.38 11.69
CA THR A 57 -7.04 -6.74 11.38
C THR A 57 -6.62 -6.96 9.94
N VAL A 58 -7.08 -6.15 8.99
CA VAL A 58 -6.80 -6.35 7.55
C VAL A 58 -5.30 -6.39 7.23
N PHE A 59 -4.50 -5.53 7.86
CA PHE A 59 -3.06 -5.45 7.60
C PHE A 59 -2.29 -6.63 8.21
N SER A 60 -2.72 -7.13 9.36
CA SER A 60 -2.14 -8.35 9.94
C SER A 60 -2.45 -9.58 9.10
N LYS A 61 -3.67 -9.67 8.54
CA LYS A 61 -4.05 -10.71 7.58
C LYS A 61 -3.23 -10.61 6.29
N ALA A 62 -3.05 -9.41 5.73
CA ALA A 62 -2.21 -9.21 4.56
C ALA A 62 -0.76 -9.64 4.81
N ARG A 63 -0.18 -9.23 5.95
CA ARG A 63 1.15 -9.67 6.35
C ARG A 63 1.25 -11.19 6.53
N GLY A 64 0.18 -11.82 6.98
CA GLY A 64 0.03 -13.28 7.10
C GLY A 64 -0.22 -14.01 5.77
N GLY A 65 -0.25 -13.27 4.64
CA GLY A 65 -0.40 -13.85 3.31
C GLY A 65 -1.85 -14.16 2.89
N TRP A 66 -2.84 -13.57 3.56
CA TRP A 66 -4.24 -13.71 3.15
C TRP A 66 -4.56 -12.84 1.93
N TYR A 67 -3.96 -11.66 1.86
CA TYR A 67 -4.12 -10.70 0.78
C TYR A 67 -2.76 -10.33 0.17
N ASP A 68 -2.78 -10.06 -1.12
CA ASP A 68 -1.61 -9.62 -1.88
C ASP A 68 -1.52 -8.08 -1.91
N ILE A 69 -2.66 -7.41 -1.68
CA ILE A 69 -2.77 -5.96 -1.57
C ILE A 69 -3.93 -5.58 -0.63
N VAL A 70 -3.83 -4.43 0.01
CA VAL A 70 -4.90 -3.83 0.82
C VAL A 70 -5.30 -2.48 0.23
N VAL A 71 -6.60 -2.29 0.04
CA VAL A 71 -7.19 -0.98 -0.25
C VAL A 71 -7.52 -0.31 1.07
N ALA A 72 -6.83 0.78 1.38
CA ALA A 72 -7.07 1.60 2.57
C ALA A 72 -8.01 2.76 2.24
N MET A 73 -8.84 3.15 3.18
CA MET A 73 -9.84 4.20 2.98
C MET A 73 -9.28 5.60 3.15
N TYR A 74 -8.18 5.76 3.88
CA TYR A 74 -7.52 7.04 4.07
C TYR A 74 -6.02 6.86 4.32
N HIS A 75 -5.26 7.95 4.20
CA HIS A 75 -3.81 7.96 4.24
C HIS A 75 -3.23 7.22 5.45
N ASP A 76 -3.61 7.61 6.67
CA ASP A 76 -2.97 7.06 7.88
C ASP A 76 -3.34 5.60 8.11
N GLN A 77 -4.52 5.17 7.68
CA GLN A 77 -4.93 3.76 7.78
C GLN A 77 -3.94 2.83 7.05
N GLY A 78 -3.42 3.26 5.91
CA GLY A 78 -2.41 2.49 5.16
C GLY A 78 -0.98 2.77 5.62
N HIS A 79 -0.65 4.02 5.93
CA HIS A 79 0.73 4.41 6.24
C HIS A 79 1.19 4.05 7.66
N ILE A 80 0.30 4.00 8.66
CA ILE A 80 0.67 3.57 10.01
C ILE A 80 1.21 2.14 10.00
N PRO A 81 0.50 1.12 9.48
CA PRO A 81 1.02 -0.24 9.44
C PRO A 81 2.25 -0.38 8.53
N LEU A 82 2.30 0.34 7.40
CA LEU A 82 3.46 0.35 6.52
C LEU A 82 4.71 0.84 7.26
N LYS A 83 4.60 1.96 7.96
CA LYS A 83 5.73 2.53 8.70
C LYS A 83 6.10 1.71 9.93
N LEU A 84 5.14 1.11 10.61
CA LEU A 84 5.40 0.23 11.74
C LEU A 84 6.22 -1.01 11.34
N VAL A 85 5.99 -1.53 10.15
CA VAL A 85 6.74 -2.68 9.61
C VAL A 85 8.07 -2.25 8.98
N GLY A 86 8.09 -1.11 8.30
CA GLY A 86 9.22 -0.65 7.48
C GLY A 86 10.24 0.22 8.20
N PHE A 87 9.89 0.81 9.35
CA PHE A 87 10.77 1.70 10.12
C PHE A 87 11.20 1.02 11.42
N VAL A 88 12.42 0.55 11.49
CA VAL A 88 12.97 -0.05 12.70
C VAL A 88 14.00 0.91 13.30
N TYR A 89 13.77 1.36 14.53
CA TYR A 89 14.75 2.15 15.27
C TYR A 89 15.78 1.22 15.92
N ASN A 90 17.03 1.37 15.52
CA ASN A 90 18.15 0.65 16.10
C ASN A 90 18.63 1.41 17.34
N GLN A 91 18.30 0.90 18.52
CA GLN A 91 18.64 1.54 19.79
C GLN A 91 20.15 1.57 20.01
N ASP A 92 20.89 0.53 19.62
CA ASP A 92 22.33 0.43 19.83
C ASP A 92 23.10 1.42 18.93
N ALA A 93 22.62 1.61 17.71
CA ALA A 93 23.21 2.54 16.75
C ALA A 93 22.66 3.98 16.87
N GLY A 94 21.61 4.20 17.68
CA GLY A 94 20.94 5.51 17.84
C GLY A 94 20.35 6.09 16.55
N LYS A 95 19.94 5.24 15.59
CA LYS A 95 19.46 5.66 14.28
C LYS A 95 18.32 4.77 13.78
N TRP A 96 17.57 5.30 12.82
CA TRP A 96 16.59 4.54 12.08
C TRP A 96 17.28 3.65 11.03
N ASP A 97 16.90 2.37 10.98
CA ASP A 97 17.30 1.50 9.89
C ASP A 97 16.54 1.87 8.60
N ALA A 98 17.13 1.54 7.47
CA ALA A 98 16.65 1.99 6.18
C ALA A 98 15.24 1.46 5.89
N VAL A 99 14.38 2.35 5.41
CA VAL A 99 13.04 2.02 4.94
C VAL A 99 13.12 1.58 3.50
N ALA A 100 12.51 0.43 3.19
CA ALA A 100 12.46 -0.13 1.85
C ALA A 100 11.20 0.29 1.05
N GLY A 101 10.33 1.12 1.62
CA GLY A 101 9.07 1.55 1.00
C GLY A 101 9.28 2.38 -0.26
N VAL A 102 8.39 2.20 -1.23
CA VAL A 102 8.31 2.96 -2.48
C VAL A 102 6.90 3.46 -2.69
N ASN A 103 6.77 4.74 -2.99
CA ASN A 103 5.50 5.32 -3.38
C ASN A 103 5.35 5.18 -4.90
N ILE A 104 4.24 4.58 -5.36
CA ILE A 104 3.92 4.38 -6.77
C ILE A 104 2.58 5.05 -7.05
N THR A 105 2.55 6.02 -7.98
CA THR A 105 1.29 6.64 -8.40
C THR A 105 0.71 5.86 -9.57
N LEU A 106 -0.50 5.34 -9.40
CA LEU A 106 -1.23 4.59 -10.41
C LEU A 106 -2.19 5.50 -11.18
N GLY A 107 -2.64 5.05 -12.38
CA GLY A 107 -3.63 5.78 -13.18
C GLY A 107 -3.07 6.95 -14.01
N LEU A 108 -1.76 7.17 -14.02
CA LEU A 108 -1.11 8.18 -14.85
C LEU A 108 -0.62 7.59 -16.19
N PRO A 109 -0.57 8.39 -17.27
CA PRO A 109 0.02 7.95 -18.54
C PRO A 109 1.54 7.78 -18.47
N ILE A 110 2.17 8.28 -17.41
CA ILE A 110 3.60 8.16 -17.11
C ILE A 110 3.83 7.24 -15.92
N ILE A 111 5.01 6.66 -15.82
CA ILE A 111 5.46 5.95 -14.61
C ILE A 111 5.94 7.02 -13.61
N ARG A 112 5.29 7.09 -12.45
CA ARG A 112 5.70 7.95 -11.35
C ARG A 112 5.93 7.12 -10.10
N VAL A 113 7.15 7.14 -9.63
CA VAL A 113 7.58 6.55 -8.37
C VAL A 113 8.25 7.62 -7.52
N SER A 114 8.27 7.44 -6.21
CA SER A 114 9.02 8.30 -5.30
C SER A 114 9.43 7.55 -4.05
N VAL A 115 10.34 8.17 -3.30
CA VAL A 115 10.74 7.70 -1.98
C VAL A 115 9.56 7.75 -1.00
N ASP A 116 9.61 6.90 0.02
CA ASP A 116 8.57 6.81 1.07
C ASP A 116 9.02 7.50 2.38
N HIS A 117 9.83 8.52 2.29
CA HIS A 117 10.23 9.33 3.44
C HIS A 117 9.94 10.81 3.23
N GLY A 118 9.87 11.58 4.33
CA GLY A 118 9.70 13.02 4.31
C GLY A 118 10.96 13.76 3.85
N THR A 119 10.90 15.08 3.91
CA THR A 119 11.97 15.97 3.46
C THR A 119 13.28 15.86 4.23
N ALA A 120 13.25 15.33 5.46
CA ALA A 120 14.43 15.05 6.30
C ALA A 120 15.42 16.24 6.34
N PHE A 121 14.92 17.45 6.59
CA PHE A 121 15.73 18.66 6.64
C PHE A 121 16.91 18.59 7.62
N ASP A 122 16.75 17.79 8.68
CA ASP A 122 17.79 17.50 9.67
C ASP A 122 19.00 16.76 9.08
N GLN A 123 18.84 16.08 7.94
CA GLN A 123 19.89 15.34 7.24
C GLN A 123 20.59 16.18 6.15
N ALA A 124 20.03 17.35 5.81
CA ALA A 124 20.57 18.15 4.72
C ALA A 124 22.05 18.55 4.97
N GLY A 125 22.90 18.33 3.98
CA GLY A 125 24.33 18.66 4.03
C GLY A 125 25.20 17.73 4.88
N LYS A 126 24.64 16.71 5.56
CA LYS A 126 25.40 15.82 6.44
C LYS A 126 26.03 14.62 5.74
N GLY A 127 25.62 14.31 4.51
CA GLY A 127 26.10 13.12 3.78
C GLY A 127 25.69 11.78 4.39
N THR A 128 24.71 11.77 5.30
CA THR A 128 24.28 10.59 6.07
C THR A 128 22.92 10.04 5.65
N ALA A 129 22.28 10.66 4.65
CA ALA A 129 21.00 10.21 4.14
C ALA A 129 21.11 8.82 3.47
N SER A 130 20.16 7.92 3.76
CA SER A 130 20.11 6.62 3.10
C SER A 130 19.57 6.75 1.67
N PRO A 131 20.25 6.21 0.65
CA PRO A 131 19.76 6.21 -0.72
C PRO A 131 18.79 5.07 -1.03
N LEU A 132 18.57 4.13 -0.09
CA LEU A 132 17.91 2.85 -0.34
C LEU A 132 16.49 3.02 -0.93
N SER A 133 15.68 3.91 -0.37
CA SER A 133 14.32 4.15 -0.87
C SER A 133 14.31 4.68 -2.30
N LEU A 134 15.30 5.52 -2.67
CA LEU A 134 15.44 6.02 -4.03
C LEU A 134 15.89 4.91 -4.99
N VAL A 135 16.86 4.10 -4.60
CA VAL A 135 17.33 2.95 -5.41
C VAL A 135 16.16 2.00 -5.65
N ASN A 136 15.42 1.62 -4.61
CA ASN A 136 14.23 0.79 -4.75
C ASN A 136 13.18 1.43 -5.68
N ALA A 137 12.96 2.74 -5.59
CA ALA A 137 12.02 3.44 -6.46
C ALA A 137 12.45 3.35 -7.95
N VAL A 138 13.76 3.50 -8.24
CA VAL A 138 14.30 3.34 -9.60
C VAL A 138 14.11 1.90 -10.10
N ASP A 139 14.40 0.90 -9.27
CA ASP A 139 14.21 -0.51 -9.64
C ASP A 139 12.74 -0.83 -9.94
N TYR A 140 11.80 -0.29 -9.15
CA TYR A 140 10.38 -0.41 -9.44
C TYR A 140 10.00 0.29 -10.76
N ALA A 141 10.54 1.47 -11.03
CA ALA A 141 10.27 2.18 -12.30
C ALA A 141 10.74 1.37 -13.50
N ILE A 142 11.90 0.72 -13.40
CA ILE A 142 12.44 -0.16 -14.46
C ILE A 142 11.48 -1.34 -14.70
N ARG A 143 11.08 -2.05 -13.65
CA ARG A 143 10.13 -3.18 -13.76
C ARG A 143 8.80 -2.77 -14.38
N LEU A 144 8.26 -1.60 -13.99
CA LEU A 144 7.05 -1.05 -14.57
C LEU A 144 7.21 -0.71 -16.07
N ALA A 145 8.37 -0.17 -16.46
CA ALA A 145 8.67 0.14 -17.85
C ALA A 145 8.82 -1.12 -18.71
N GLU A 146 9.45 -2.16 -18.18
CA GLU A 146 9.59 -3.46 -18.85
C GLU A 146 8.22 -4.13 -19.04
N SER A 147 7.38 -4.12 -18.00
CA SER A 147 6.02 -4.65 -18.05
C SER A 147 5.19 -3.96 -19.13
N ARG A 148 5.27 -2.63 -19.25
CA ARG A 148 4.59 -1.88 -20.32
C ARG A 148 5.07 -2.25 -21.71
N LYS A 149 6.37 -2.49 -21.91
CA LYS A 149 6.94 -2.89 -23.22
C LYS A 149 6.51 -4.30 -23.64
N GLY A 150 6.28 -5.21 -22.68
CA GLY A 150 5.82 -6.57 -22.92
C GLY A 150 4.35 -6.70 -23.38
N GLY A 151 3.66 -5.58 -23.58
CA GLY A 151 2.27 -5.58 -24.09
C GLY A 151 1.22 -6.02 -23.07
N VAL A 152 1.56 -6.03 -21.80
CA VAL A 152 0.67 -6.33 -20.69
C VAL A 152 0.33 -5.01 -19.97
N VAL A 153 -0.59 -4.24 -20.53
CA VAL A 153 -1.21 -3.06 -19.91
C VAL A 153 -2.71 -3.30 -19.89
#